data_1b368bd63617e3eec6ed5e65600872f9
#
_entry.id   1b368bd63617e3eec6ed5e65600872f9
#
_cell.length_a   1.000
_cell.length_b   1.000
_cell.length_c   1.000
_cell.angle_alpha   90.00
_cell.angle_beta   90.00
_cell.angle_gamma   90.00
#
_symmetry.space_group_name_H-M   'P 1'
#
loop_
_entity.id
_entity.type
_entity.pdbx_description
1 polymer ?
#
loop_
_entity_poly.entity_id
_entity_poly.type
_entity_poly.pdbx_seq_one_letter_code
_entity_poly.pdbx_strand_id
1 'polypeptide(L)'
;MSIFKYFTFLLALVVLHSSCADQKILHPSPKIGFDVNAIDKEGLVGEANSKVALNYEFCIPANNSYVNEVRQIDPSLQFHKKSKGRIACSKAEWLCIGNSHQEYARMKIQRLAELPFIKRIERTYFE
;
A
#
# COMPACT_ATOMS: atom_id res chain seq x y z
N MET A 1 23.17 -53.24 -34.81
CA MET A 1 21.94 -52.94 -34.09
C MET A 1 22.16 -51.65 -33.33
N SER A 2 21.79 -50.55 -33.94
CA SER A 2 22.07 -49.26 -33.36
C SER A 2 20.83 -48.74 -32.62
N ILE A 3 20.83 -48.92 -31.34
CA ILE A 3 19.80 -48.39 -30.43
C ILE A 3 20.20 -46.98 -29.95
N PHE A 4 21.23 -46.38 -30.53
CA PHE A 4 21.82 -45.14 -30.09
C PHE A 4 21.37 -43.92 -30.87
N LYS A 5 20.24 -43.95 -31.55
CA LYS A 5 19.83 -42.82 -32.40
C LYS A 5 18.67 -42.01 -31.90
N TYR A 6 18.29 -42.16 -30.64
CA TYR A 6 17.25 -41.28 -30.07
C TYR A 6 17.68 -40.65 -28.75
N PHE A 7 18.93 -40.21 -28.75
CA PHE A 7 19.28 -39.18 -27.79
C PHE A 7 18.75 -37.85 -28.37
N THR A 8 17.46 -37.76 -28.39
CA THR A 8 16.79 -36.48 -28.67
C THR A 8 17.18 -35.51 -27.57
N PHE A 9 17.94 -34.59 -27.99
CA PHE A 9 18.26 -33.35 -27.32
C PHE A 9 16.95 -32.71 -26.87
N LEU A 10 16.55 -32.99 -25.63
CA LEU A 10 15.50 -32.25 -24.97
C LEU A 10 16.11 -30.92 -24.57
N LEU A 11 16.12 -30.02 -25.54
CA LEU A 11 16.44 -28.63 -25.32
C LEU A 11 15.35 -28.08 -24.40
N ALA A 12 15.62 -28.10 -23.11
CA ALA A 12 14.78 -27.45 -22.13
C ALA A 12 14.79 -25.95 -22.45
N LEU A 13 13.77 -25.51 -23.16
CA LEU A 13 13.50 -24.11 -23.37
C LEU A 13 13.12 -23.53 -22.02
N VAL A 14 14.13 -23.06 -21.30
CA VAL A 14 13.91 -22.25 -20.10
C VAL A 14 13.34 -20.93 -20.60
N VAL A 15 12.03 -20.87 -20.68
CA VAL A 15 11.33 -19.61 -20.89
C VAL A 15 11.55 -18.80 -19.62
N LEU A 16 12.54 -17.92 -19.67
CA LEU A 16 12.69 -16.85 -18.70
C LEU A 16 11.43 -15.98 -18.81
N HIS A 17 10.46 -16.27 -17.97
CA HIS A 17 9.37 -15.37 -17.75
C HIS A 17 9.94 -14.16 -17.02
N SER A 18 10.37 -13.18 -17.79
CA SER A 18 10.55 -11.83 -17.27
C SER A 18 9.15 -11.37 -16.85
N SER A 19 8.79 -11.65 -15.62
CA SER A 19 7.66 -10.97 -15.03
C SER A 19 8.08 -9.52 -14.85
N CYS A 20 7.86 -8.71 -15.87
CA CYS A 20 7.67 -7.30 -15.67
C CYS A 20 6.55 -7.19 -14.65
N ALA A 21 6.89 -6.86 -13.41
CA ALA A 21 5.90 -6.43 -12.46
C ALA A 21 5.35 -5.11 -12.98
N ASP A 22 4.42 -5.19 -13.92
CA ASP A 22 3.61 -4.07 -14.33
C ASP A 22 3.00 -3.51 -13.05
N GLN A 23 3.40 -2.30 -12.70
CA GLN A 23 2.73 -1.57 -11.64
C GLN A 23 1.31 -1.31 -12.11
N LYS A 24 0.44 -2.25 -11.78
CA LYS A 24 -0.98 -2.17 -12.13
C LYS A 24 -1.50 -0.81 -11.66
N ILE A 25 -1.96 -0.01 -12.61
CA ILE A 25 -2.67 1.23 -12.30
C ILE A 25 -3.90 0.85 -11.49
N LEU A 26 -3.97 1.35 -10.27
CA LEU A 26 -5.13 1.16 -9.42
C LEU A 26 -6.25 2.10 -9.85
N HIS A 27 -7.49 1.64 -9.74
CA HIS A 27 -8.65 2.51 -9.71
C HIS A 27 -8.86 2.92 -8.25
N PRO A 28 -8.36 4.11 -7.84
CA PRO A 28 -8.34 4.46 -6.42
C PRO A 28 -9.75 4.65 -5.89
N SER A 29 -9.96 4.24 -4.64
CA SER A 29 -11.19 4.53 -3.93
C SER A 29 -11.41 6.04 -3.84
N PRO A 30 -12.66 6.53 -4.00
CA PRO A 30 -12.98 7.96 -3.82
C PRO A 30 -12.75 8.45 -2.39
N LYS A 31 -12.54 7.55 -1.43
CA LYS A 31 -12.17 7.89 -0.06
C LYS A 31 -10.73 8.38 0.08
N ILE A 32 -9.87 8.14 -0.91
CA ILE A 32 -8.46 8.56 -0.89
C ILE A 32 -8.36 9.96 -1.48
N GLY A 33 -7.97 10.93 -0.66
CA GLY A 33 -7.91 12.35 -1.02
C GLY A 33 -6.62 12.80 -1.73
N PHE A 34 -5.80 11.86 -2.22
CA PHE A 34 -4.56 12.14 -2.94
C PHE A 34 -4.36 11.11 -4.05
N ASP A 35 -3.42 11.37 -4.97
CA ASP A 35 -3.10 10.44 -6.05
C ASP A 35 -2.24 9.28 -5.55
N VAL A 36 -2.88 8.15 -5.23
CA VAL A 36 -2.20 6.94 -4.78
C VAL A 36 -1.29 6.35 -5.87
N ASN A 37 -1.59 6.59 -7.15
CA ASN A 37 -0.77 6.11 -8.26
C ASN A 37 0.52 6.91 -8.45
N ALA A 38 0.64 8.09 -7.83
CA ALA A 38 1.88 8.86 -7.80
C ALA A 38 2.96 8.21 -6.91
N ILE A 39 2.58 7.30 -6.02
CA ILE A 39 3.53 6.55 -5.19
C ILE A 39 4.24 5.52 -6.07
N ASP A 40 5.57 5.55 -6.10
CA ASP A 40 6.35 4.59 -6.88
C ASP A 40 6.50 3.23 -6.16
N LYS A 41 7.18 2.29 -6.79
CA LYS A 41 7.39 0.94 -6.25
C LYS A 41 8.18 0.92 -4.93
N GLU A 42 8.92 1.98 -4.65
CA GLU A 42 9.70 2.15 -3.41
C GLU A 42 8.90 2.87 -2.32
N GLY A 43 7.67 3.27 -2.64
CA GLY A 43 6.79 3.98 -1.72
C GLY A 43 7.05 5.48 -1.66
N LEU A 44 7.68 6.05 -2.69
CA LEU A 44 8.07 7.45 -2.72
C LEU A 44 7.25 8.24 -3.75
N VAL A 45 7.13 9.53 -3.54
CA VAL A 45 6.48 10.49 -4.43
C VAL A 45 7.41 11.65 -4.76
N GLY A 46 7.21 12.27 -5.91
CA GLY A 46 7.90 13.48 -6.33
C GLY A 46 8.86 13.28 -7.50
N GLU A 47 9.62 14.33 -7.78
CA GLU A 47 10.60 14.37 -8.86
C GLU A 47 11.79 13.44 -8.57
N ALA A 48 12.45 12.96 -9.64
CA ALA A 48 13.50 11.94 -9.55
C ALA A 48 14.62 12.25 -8.54
N ASN A 49 14.97 13.52 -8.35
CA ASN A 49 16.04 13.97 -7.44
C ASN A 49 15.54 14.45 -6.07
N SER A 50 14.25 14.40 -5.82
CA SER A 50 13.63 14.93 -4.59
C SER A 50 12.46 14.08 -4.11
N LYS A 51 12.57 12.78 -4.31
CA LYS A 51 11.55 11.83 -3.86
C LYS A 51 11.48 11.74 -2.34
N VAL A 52 10.26 11.74 -1.82
CA VAL A 52 9.99 11.66 -0.38
C VAL A 52 8.88 10.64 -0.11
N ALA A 53 8.88 10.10 1.10
CA ALA A 53 7.76 9.31 1.58
C ALA A 53 6.55 10.21 1.83
N LEU A 54 5.36 9.65 1.58
CA LEU A 54 4.10 10.31 1.85
C LEU A 54 3.54 9.77 3.17
N ASN A 55 3.12 10.66 4.05
CA ASN A 55 2.35 10.28 5.23
C ASN A 55 0.86 10.47 4.95
N TYR A 56 0.07 9.58 5.47
CA TYR A 56 -1.39 9.62 5.34
C TYR A 56 -2.05 9.34 6.67
N GLU A 57 -3.24 9.89 6.84
CA GLU A 57 -4.01 9.76 8.06
C GLU A 57 -5.47 9.39 7.79
N PHE A 58 -6.05 8.69 8.73
CA PHE A 58 -7.46 8.34 8.73
C PHE A 58 -7.93 8.06 10.16
N CYS A 59 -9.23 7.97 10.34
CA CYS A 59 -9.85 7.68 11.62
C CYS A 59 -10.43 6.27 11.64
N ILE A 60 -10.34 5.62 12.79
CA ILE A 60 -11.01 4.34 13.05
C ILE A 60 -11.89 4.47 14.30
N PRO A 61 -12.93 3.64 14.46
CA PRO A 61 -13.65 3.59 15.72
C PRO A 61 -12.72 3.28 16.89
N ALA A 62 -12.96 3.90 18.04
CA ALA A 62 -12.11 3.81 19.24
C ALA A 62 -12.23 2.44 19.92
N ASN A 63 -11.72 1.41 19.28
CA ASN A 63 -11.74 0.03 19.78
C ASN A 63 -10.51 -0.74 19.24
N ASN A 64 -9.90 -1.54 20.09
CA ASN A 64 -8.70 -2.31 19.74
C ASN A 64 -8.93 -3.35 18.61
N SER A 65 -10.16 -3.84 18.42
CA SER A 65 -10.46 -4.75 17.33
C SER A 65 -10.19 -4.10 15.95
N TYR A 66 -10.51 -2.83 15.80
CA TYR A 66 -10.22 -2.07 14.57
C TYR A 66 -8.74 -1.77 14.42
N VAL A 67 -8.02 -1.50 15.51
CA VAL A 67 -6.57 -1.36 15.52
C VAL A 67 -5.91 -2.62 14.94
N ASN A 68 -6.32 -3.79 15.41
CA ASN A 68 -5.76 -5.06 14.94
C ASN A 68 -6.06 -5.29 13.45
N GLU A 69 -7.24 -4.96 13.01
CA GLU A 69 -7.66 -5.14 11.61
C GLU A 69 -6.84 -4.25 10.64
N VAL A 70 -6.70 -2.97 10.94
CA VAL A 70 -5.91 -2.07 10.08
C VAL A 70 -4.41 -2.35 10.15
N ARG A 71 -3.91 -2.76 11.31
CA ARG A 71 -2.48 -3.11 11.48
C ARG A 71 -2.08 -4.32 10.65
N GLN A 72 -2.97 -5.28 10.45
CA GLN A 72 -2.72 -6.43 9.58
C GLN A 72 -2.57 -6.03 8.12
N ILE A 73 -3.25 -4.97 7.70
CA ILE A 73 -3.13 -4.44 6.34
C ILE A 73 -1.86 -3.61 6.20
N ASP A 74 -1.61 -2.71 7.16
CA ASP A 74 -0.53 -1.74 7.11
C ASP A 74 0.25 -1.69 8.43
N PRO A 75 1.41 -2.38 8.49
CA PRO A 75 2.25 -2.39 9.69
C PRO A 75 2.90 -1.05 10.02
N SER A 76 2.92 -0.08 9.11
CA SER A 76 3.51 1.25 9.34
C SER A 76 2.65 2.13 10.25
N LEU A 77 1.40 1.74 10.49
CA LEU A 77 0.44 2.57 11.22
C LEU A 77 0.86 2.84 12.65
N GLN A 78 0.78 4.11 13.00
CA GLN A 78 0.88 4.62 14.37
C GLN A 78 -0.51 5.09 14.82
N PHE A 79 -0.85 4.82 16.07
CA PHE A 79 -2.16 5.11 16.63
C PHE A 79 -2.05 6.22 17.67
N HIS A 80 -2.83 7.27 17.47
CA HIS A 80 -2.85 8.46 18.32
C HIS A 80 -4.24 8.66 18.92
N LYS A 81 -4.46 8.03 20.06
CA LYS A 81 -5.78 7.97 20.70
C LYS A 81 -6.26 9.32 21.25
N LYS A 82 -5.33 10.26 21.47
CA LYS A 82 -5.63 11.59 22.06
C LYS A 82 -5.56 12.72 21.04
N SER A 83 -5.21 12.43 19.80
CA SER A 83 -5.11 13.44 18.73
C SER A 83 -6.26 13.29 17.77
N LYS A 84 -6.80 14.42 17.30
CA LYS A 84 -7.80 14.43 16.23
C LYS A 84 -7.17 14.38 14.85
N GLY A 85 -5.91 14.75 14.72
CA GLY A 85 -5.26 14.97 13.45
C GLY A 85 -5.87 16.15 12.67
N ARG A 86 -5.31 16.44 11.51
CA ARG A 86 -5.90 17.42 10.58
C ARG A 86 -7.20 16.92 9.97
N ILE A 87 -7.35 15.60 9.86
CA ILE A 87 -8.57 14.95 9.38
C ILE A 87 -9.76 15.14 10.33
N ALA A 88 -9.52 15.59 11.55
CA ALA A 88 -10.53 15.87 12.57
C ALA A 88 -11.32 14.62 13.02
N CYS A 89 -10.62 13.60 13.52
CA CYS A 89 -11.28 12.45 14.13
C CYS A 89 -12.19 12.89 15.30
N SER A 90 -13.33 12.24 15.43
CA SER A 90 -14.26 12.49 16.53
C SER A 90 -13.75 11.92 17.86
N LYS A 91 -14.43 12.24 18.97
CA LYS A 91 -14.12 11.65 20.28
C LYS A 91 -14.33 10.14 20.34
N ALA A 92 -15.17 9.60 19.46
CA ALA A 92 -15.43 8.17 19.33
C ALA A 92 -14.47 7.47 18.35
N GLU A 93 -13.46 8.18 17.90
CA GLU A 93 -12.49 7.68 16.92
C GLU A 93 -11.05 7.86 17.39
N TRP A 94 -10.18 7.02 16.87
CA TRP A 94 -8.73 7.15 17.02
C TRP A 94 -8.06 7.49 15.70
N LEU A 95 -7.08 8.37 15.76
CA LEU A 95 -6.27 8.76 14.62
C LEU A 95 -5.24 7.68 14.29
N CYS A 96 -5.16 7.32 13.02
CA CYS A 96 -4.12 6.45 12.47
C CYS A 96 -3.27 7.26 11.49
N ILE A 97 -1.96 7.13 11.59
CA ILE A 97 -1.00 7.74 10.65
C ILE A 97 -0.13 6.63 10.08
N GLY A 98 -0.08 6.55 8.76
CA GLY A 98 0.75 5.62 8.01
C GLY A 98 1.82 6.32 7.20
N ASN A 99 2.78 5.54 6.72
CA ASN A 99 3.88 6.01 5.88
C ASN A 99 4.01 5.14 4.64
N SER A 100 4.15 5.76 3.48
CA SER A 100 4.21 5.05 2.20
C SER A 100 5.55 4.36 1.93
N HIS A 101 6.60 4.66 2.69
CA HIS A 101 7.91 4.05 2.49
C HIS A 101 7.93 2.60 2.98
N GLN A 102 7.24 1.75 2.27
CA GLN A 102 7.07 0.33 2.52
C GLN A 102 6.70 -0.38 1.23
N GLU A 103 6.89 -1.69 1.19
CA GLU A 103 6.46 -2.50 0.06
C GLU A 103 4.93 -2.49 -0.09
N TYR A 104 4.46 -2.47 -1.32
CA TYR A 104 3.04 -2.52 -1.67
C TYR A 104 2.20 -1.39 -1.07
N ALA A 105 2.79 -0.21 -0.86
CA ALA A 105 2.11 0.92 -0.23
C ALA A 105 0.78 1.28 -0.90
N ARG A 106 0.74 1.32 -2.24
CA ARG A 106 -0.50 1.59 -2.99
C ARG A 106 -1.62 0.62 -2.64
N MET A 107 -1.30 -0.68 -2.66
CA MET A 107 -2.28 -1.73 -2.38
C MET A 107 -2.76 -1.68 -0.94
N LYS A 108 -1.86 -1.41 0.01
CA LYS A 108 -2.22 -1.29 1.43
C LYS A 108 -3.16 -0.11 1.66
N ILE A 109 -2.86 1.05 1.10
CA ILE A 109 -3.72 2.24 1.20
C ILE A 109 -5.10 1.97 0.57
N GLN A 110 -5.12 1.33 -0.60
CA GLN A 110 -6.37 0.97 -1.26
C GLN A 110 -7.19 -0.01 -0.42
N ARG A 111 -6.55 -1.03 0.17
CA ARG A 111 -7.24 -1.99 1.04
C ARG A 111 -7.80 -1.35 2.30
N LEU A 112 -7.07 -0.41 2.89
CA LEU A 112 -7.59 0.38 4.01
C LEU A 112 -8.85 1.15 3.61
N ALA A 113 -8.83 1.81 2.45
CA ALA A 113 -9.98 2.56 1.95
C ALA A 113 -11.22 1.69 1.68
N GLU A 114 -11.02 0.41 1.39
CA GLU A 114 -12.11 -0.55 1.16
C GLU A 114 -12.82 -1.01 2.45
N LEU A 115 -12.23 -0.74 3.61
CA LEU A 115 -12.85 -1.08 4.89
C LEU A 115 -14.08 -0.18 5.15
N PRO A 116 -15.22 -0.77 5.52
CA PRO A 116 -16.48 -0.01 5.66
C PRO A 116 -16.43 1.11 6.70
N PHE A 117 -15.64 0.92 7.76
CA PHE A 117 -15.54 1.89 8.85
C PHE A 117 -14.56 3.03 8.58
N ILE A 118 -13.73 2.95 7.54
CA ILE A 118 -12.86 4.06 7.13
C ILE A 118 -13.64 4.95 6.16
N LYS A 119 -13.83 6.22 6.53
CA LYS A 119 -14.62 7.17 5.74
C LYS A 119 -13.79 7.87 4.68
N ARG A 120 -12.53 8.20 5.01
CA ARG A 120 -11.58 8.85 4.11
C ARG A 120 -10.15 8.66 4.58
N ILE A 121 -9.21 8.78 3.64
CA ILE A 121 -7.77 8.77 3.87
C ILE A 121 -7.20 10.03 3.23
N GLU A 122 -6.49 10.84 4.01
CA GLU A 122 -5.94 12.10 3.58
C GLU A 122 -4.41 12.10 3.71
N ARG A 123 -3.74 12.84 2.84
CA ARG A 123 -2.32 13.10 3.01
C ARG A 123 -2.11 14.02 4.21
N THR A 124 -1.15 13.69 5.06
CA THR A 124 -0.75 14.58 6.15
C THR A 124 0.62 15.19 5.89
N TYR A 125 0.75 16.45 6.23
CA TYR A 125 1.99 17.21 6.14
C TYR A 125 2.42 17.58 7.57
N PHE A 126 3.66 17.25 7.90
CA PHE A 126 4.27 17.72 9.14
C PHE A 126 5.00 19.02 8.82
N GLU A 127 4.73 20.06 9.60
CA GLU A 127 5.45 21.33 9.58
C GLU A 127 6.66 21.27 10.52
#